data_689a72913de04eedf25dc33a9739c02f
#
_entry.id   689a72913de04eedf25dc33a9739c02f
#
_cell.length_a   1.000
_cell.length_b   1.000
_cell.length_c   1.000
_cell.angle_alpha   90.00
_cell.angle_beta   90.00
_cell.angle_gamma   90.00
#
_symmetry.space_group_name_H-M   'P 1'
#
loop_
_entity.id
_entity.type
_entity.pdbx_description
1 polymer ?
#
loop_
_entity_poly.entity_id
_entity_poly.type
_entity_poly.pdbx_seq_one_letter_code
_entity_poly.pdbx_strand_id
1 'polypeptide(L)'
;MAASELFTRYIWLVDTIYRAGAISRQEINRRWADSVYNVNGESEIPHRTFHRHKEAVKQLFGIEIVCDHGGDRLYRIANAEEMAQDGLRSWLLNSFSINSLLQESRNLRGRILFEEVSSGDRFLTTFIEAMRDNKRVLITHRSFSRQAAVTTELEPLCLKLSRQRWYLLANRLPERDMRVYGLDRISNVETTQSTFALPRYFDAEAIFSQSVGVMLNPNPELVSLRVKGLDRDYLRTLPVHHSQKEVERTDEASVFTYYVRPTYDFIQKLLSFGANVEVLKPQWLRQRIKSIIAETGRLYAD
;
A
#
# COMPACT_ATOMS: atom_id res chain seq x y z
N MET A 1 -29.33 -1.19 -15.49
CA MET A 1 -28.28 -0.67 -14.59
C MET A 1 -26.94 -1.13 -15.14
N ALA A 2 -26.03 -0.21 -15.47
CA ALA A 2 -24.72 -0.56 -15.97
C ALA A 2 -23.91 -1.26 -14.86
N ALA A 3 -22.97 -2.14 -15.23
CA ALA A 3 -22.14 -2.87 -14.25
C ALA A 3 -21.35 -1.91 -13.31
N SER A 4 -20.91 -0.76 -13.84
CA SER A 4 -20.24 0.29 -13.07
C SER A 4 -21.12 0.93 -12.01
N GLU A 5 -22.39 1.20 -12.30
CA GLU A 5 -23.35 1.76 -11.35
C GLU A 5 -23.65 0.79 -10.19
N LEU A 6 -23.75 -0.51 -10.51
CA LEU A 6 -24.00 -1.54 -9.52
C LEU A 6 -22.79 -1.69 -8.57
N PHE A 7 -21.58 -1.68 -9.11
CA PHE A 7 -20.34 -1.73 -8.34
C PHE A 7 -20.21 -0.53 -7.41
N THR A 8 -20.49 0.69 -7.90
CA THR A 8 -20.49 1.92 -7.12
C THR A 8 -21.49 1.85 -5.95
N ARG A 9 -22.69 1.26 -6.19
CA ARG A 9 -23.69 1.05 -5.14
C ARG A 9 -23.24 0.08 -4.06
N TYR A 10 -22.50 -0.98 -4.43
CA TYR A 10 -21.96 -1.92 -3.45
C TYR A 10 -20.93 -1.27 -2.53
N ILE A 11 -20.00 -0.50 -3.09
CA ILE A 11 -18.97 0.17 -2.30
C ILE A 11 -19.58 1.27 -1.44
N TRP A 12 -20.54 2.04 -1.97
CA TRP A 12 -21.31 3.03 -1.20
C TRP A 12 -22.00 2.38 0.02
N LEU A 13 -22.62 1.23 -0.16
CA LEU A 13 -23.30 0.51 0.92
C LEU A 13 -22.30 0.07 2.01
N VAL A 14 -21.18 -0.48 1.61
CA VAL A 14 -20.10 -0.89 2.54
C VAL A 14 -19.57 0.31 3.31
N ASP A 15 -19.22 1.39 2.63
CA ASP A 15 -18.70 2.62 3.23
C ASP A 15 -19.70 3.23 4.24
N THR A 16 -20.97 3.30 3.85
CA THR A 16 -22.04 3.84 4.70
C THR A 16 -22.20 3.05 6.01
N ILE A 17 -22.16 1.71 5.95
CA ILE A 17 -22.27 0.85 7.13
C ILE A 17 -20.98 0.91 7.96
N TYR A 18 -19.81 0.85 7.31
CA TYR A 18 -18.51 0.87 7.98
C TYR A 18 -18.32 2.14 8.81
N ARG A 19 -18.61 3.31 8.25
CA ARG A 19 -18.48 4.60 8.94
C ARG A 19 -19.46 4.77 10.09
N ALA A 20 -20.64 4.18 9.95
CA ALA A 20 -21.66 4.27 11.00
C ALA A 20 -21.37 3.29 12.16
N GLY A 21 -20.51 2.29 11.96
CA GLY A 21 -20.31 1.17 12.88
C GLY A 21 -21.52 0.24 12.94
N ALA A 22 -22.69 0.78 13.31
CA ALA A 22 -23.99 0.11 13.27
C ALA A 22 -25.07 1.08 12.82
N ILE A 23 -25.96 0.65 11.89
CA ILE A 23 -26.92 1.56 11.24
C ILE A 23 -28.21 0.83 10.91
N SER A 24 -29.37 1.50 11.11
CA SER A 24 -30.65 0.97 10.73
C SER A 24 -30.87 1.03 9.22
N ARG A 25 -31.75 0.15 8.71
CA ARG A 25 -32.11 0.17 7.30
C ARG A 25 -32.79 1.47 6.87
N GLN A 26 -33.59 2.06 7.76
CA GLN A 26 -34.25 3.34 7.50
C GLN A 26 -33.20 4.45 7.27
N GLU A 27 -32.18 4.50 8.09
CA GLU A 27 -31.09 5.47 7.93
C GLU A 27 -30.23 5.19 6.69
N ILE A 28 -29.99 3.92 6.32
CA ILE A 28 -29.33 3.57 5.05
C ILE A 28 -30.16 4.12 3.88
N ASN A 29 -31.47 3.93 3.88
CA ASN A 29 -32.35 4.42 2.81
C ASN A 29 -32.38 5.96 2.76
N ARG A 30 -32.39 6.63 3.89
CA ARG A 30 -32.30 8.09 3.95
C ARG A 30 -31.02 8.60 3.29
N ARG A 31 -29.87 8.03 3.68
CA ARG A 31 -28.57 8.39 3.08
C ARG A 31 -28.48 8.03 1.60
N TRP A 32 -29.16 6.95 1.18
CA TRP A 32 -29.24 6.59 -0.22
C TRP A 32 -30.02 7.62 -1.03
N ALA A 33 -31.16 8.08 -0.53
CA ALA A 33 -32.00 9.09 -1.20
C ALA A 33 -31.21 10.39 -1.47
N ASP A 34 -30.33 10.78 -0.53
CA ASP A 34 -29.51 12.00 -0.61
C ASP A 34 -28.16 11.77 -1.36
N SER A 35 -27.85 10.54 -1.74
CA SER A 35 -26.56 10.20 -2.33
C SER A 35 -26.43 10.66 -3.78
N VAL A 36 -25.27 11.20 -4.15
CA VAL A 36 -24.92 11.54 -5.55
C VAL A 36 -24.87 10.31 -6.47
N TYR A 37 -24.75 9.11 -5.90
CA TYR A 37 -24.76 7.84 -6.63
C TYR A 37 -26.16 7.32 -6.92
N ASN A 38 -27.19 7.97 -6.35
CA ASN A 38 -28.60 7.67 -6.60
C ASN A 38 -29.08 8.41 -7.86
N VAL A 39 -28.53 8.06 -9.01
CA VAL A 39 -28.81 8.71 -10.29
C VAL A 39 -30.31 8.66 -10.67
N ASN A 40 -30.98 7.59 -10.22
CA ASN A 40 -32.40 7.36 -10.54
C ASN A 40 -33.40 8.02 -9.55
N GLY A 41 -32.89 8.69 -8.51
CA GLY A 41 -33.75 9.34 -7.51
C GLY A 41 -34.60 8.35 -6.69
N GLU A 42 -34.08 7.13 -6.46
CA GLU A 42 -34.82 6.12 -5.67
C GLU A 42 -34.93 6.58 -4.21
N SER A 43 -36.11 6.57 -3.65
CA SER A 43 -36.34 6.95 -2.24
C SER A 43 -35.81 5.90 -1.25
N GLU A 44 -35.69 4.65 -1.70
CA GLU A 44 -35.20 3.54 -0.89
C GLU A 44 -34.54 2.45 -1.76
N ILE A 45 -33.67 1.64 -1.16
CA ILE A 45 -33.21 0.40 -1.74
C ILE A 45 -34.24 -0.70 -1.41
N PRO A 46 -34.95 -1.32 -2.38
CA PRO A 46 -35.92 -2.35 -2.11
C PRO A 46 -35.33 -3.51 -1.31
N HIS A 47 -36.11 -4.14 -0.41
CA HIS A 47 -35.64 -5.18 0.51
C HIS A 47 -34.90 -6.32 -0.21
N ARG A 48 -35.48 -6.83 -1.31
CA ARG A 48 -34.89 -7.90 -2.11
C ARG A 48 -33.56 -7.47 -2.76
N THR A 49 -33.50 -6.23 -3.22
CA THR A 49 -32.29 -5.65 -3.81
C THR A 49 -31.20 -5.49 -2.76
N PHE A 50 -31.55 -5.00 -1.56
CA PHE A 50 -30.61 -4.87 -0.45
C PHE A 50 -29.99 -6.22 -0.06
N HIS A 51 -30.77 -7.29 0.06
CA HIS A 51 -30.25 -8.62 0.35
C HIS A 51 -29.32 -9.12 -0.75
N ARG A 52 -29.70 -8.95 -2.02
CA ARG A 52 -28.85 -9.31 -3.15
C ARG A 52 -27.53 -8.53 -3.15
N HIS A 53 -27.56 -7.24 -2.77
CA HIS A 53 -26.35 -6.45 -2.63
C HIS A 53 -25.44 -6.96 -1.51
N LYS A 54 -25.98 -7.34 -0.37
CA LYS A 54 -25.21 -7.96 0.73
C LYS A 54 -24.50 -9.22 0.28
N GLU A 55 -25.20 -10.13 -0.42
CA GLU A 55 -24.61 -11.34 -0.94
C GLU A 55 -23.53 -11.06 -1.98
N ALA A 56 -23.76 -10.13 -2.89
CA ALA A 56 -22.75 -9.72 -3.88
C ALA A 56 -21.52 -9.09 -3.22
N VAL A 57 -21.69 -8.27 -2.20
CA VAL A 57 -20.59 -7.67 -1.41
C VAL A 57 -19.77 -8.75 -0.72
N LYS A 58 -20.43 -9.78 -0.14
CA LYS A 58 -19.75 -10.93 0.45
C LYS A 58 -18.95 -11.72 -0.59
N GLN A 59 -19.54 -12.00 -1.74
CA GLN A 59 -18.88 -12.76 -2.81
C GLN A 59 -17.73 -12.00 -3.47
N LEU A 60 -17.90 -10.70 -3.76
CA LEU A 60 -16.92 -9.91 -4.49
C LEU A 60 -15.79 -9.39 -3.62
N PHE A 61 -16.09 -9.01 -2.37
CA PHE A 61 -15.14 -8.32 -1.50
C PHE A 61 -14.80 -9.10 -0.22
N GLY A 62 -15.47 -10.24 0.04
CA GLY A 62 -15.31 -10.97 1.30
C GLY A 62 -15.78 -10.16 2.53
N ILE A 63 -16.66 -9.15 2.34
CA ILE A 63 -17.17 -8.29 3.41
C ILE A 63 -18.52 -8.81 3.86
N GLU A 64 -18.65 -9.10 5.15
CA GLU A 64 -19.84 -9.70 5.70
C GLU A 64 -20.70 -8.66 6.43
N ILE A 65 -21.84 -8.27 5.82
CA ILE A 65 -22.82 -7.39 6.41
C ILE A 65 -23.86 -8.22 7.15
N VAL A 66 -23.89 -8.12 8.48
CA VAL A 66 -24.83 -8.82 9.37
C VAL A 66 -25.87 -7.86 9.94
N CYS A 67 -27.01 -8.41 10.34
CA CYS A 67 -28.07 -7.69 11.05
C CYS A 67 -28.14 -8.22 12.47
N ASP A 68 -28.01 -7.36 13.45
CA ASP A 68 -28.24 -7.74 14.84
C ASP A 68 -29.74 -7.90 15.09
N HIS A 69 -30.13 -9.03 15.70
CA HIS A 69 -31.51 -9.41 15.89
C HIS A 69 -32.12 -8.83 17.18
N GLY A 70 -31.42 -7.93 17.87
CA GLY A 70 -31.88 -7.24 19.07
C GLY A 70 -32.46 -5.86 18.76
N GLY A 71 -33.63 -5.55 19.21
CA GLY A 71 -34.25 -4.19 19.16
C GLY A 71 -34.35 -3.58 17.76
N ASP A 72 -33.48 -2.63 17.45
CA ASP A 72 -33.59 -1.76 16.27
C ASP A 72 -33.11 -2.37 14.94
N ARG A 73 -32.76 -3.66 14.88
CA ARG A 73 -32.27 -4.36 13.68
C ARG A 73 -31.16 -3.57 12.95
N LEU A 74 -30.05 -3.35 13.63
CA LEU A 74 -28.93 -2.60 13.09
C LEU A 74 -28.04 -3.50 12.21
N TYR A 75 -27.59 -2.95 11.10
CA TYR A 75 -26.63 -3.57 10.19
C TYR A 75 -25.22 -3.10 10.55
N ARG A 76 -24.28 -4.05 10.58
CA ARG A 76 -22.86 -3.79 10.80
C ARG A 76 -21.99 -4.74 9.94
N ILE A 77 -20.71 -4.43 9.83
CA ILE A 77 -19.74 -5.31 9.18
C ILE A 77 -19.17 -6.26 10.25
N ALA A 78 -19.36 -7.57 10.05
CA ALA A 78 -18.95 -8.57 11.03
C ALA A 78 -17.42 -8.70 11.12
N ASN A 79 -16.73 -8.60 9.98
CA ASN A 79 -15.28 -8.76 9.86
C ASN A 79 -14.54 -7.41 9.68
N ALA A 80 -15.02 -6.34 10.34
CA ALA A 80 -14.45 -5.00 10.22
C ALA A 80 -12.98 -4.91 10.68
N GLU A 81 -12.60 -5.67 11.73
CA GLU A 81 -11.23 -5.71 12.24
C GLU A 81 -10.27 -6.40 11.25
N GLU A 82 -10.70 -7.50 10.62
CA GLU A 82 -9.93 -8.18 9.58
C GLU A 82 -9.74 -7.28 8.35
N MET A 83 -10.79 -6.53 7.99
CA MET A 83 -10.72 -5.55 6.90
C MET A 83 -9.73 -4.42 7.20
N ALA A 84 -9.66 -3.94 8.43
CA ALA A 84 -8.72 -2.91 8.83
C ALA A 84 -7.26 -3.38 8.78
N GLN A 85 -7.03 -4.69 8.96
CA GLN A 85 -5.71 -5.33 8.87
C GLN A 85 -5.32 -5.68 7.42
N ASP A 86 -6.29 -5.89 6.53
CA ASP A 86 -6.05 -6.10 5.10
C ASP A 86 -5.73 -4.75 4.42
N GLY A 87 -4.44 -4.48 4.27
CA GLY A 87 -3.93 -3.20 3.75
C GLY A 87 -4.53 -2.80 2.38
N LEU A 88 -4.78 -3.76 1.48
CA LEU A 88 -5.37 -3.48 0.16
C LEU A 88 -6.85 -3.11 0.26
N ARG A 89 -7.64 -3.88 1.03
CA ARG A 89 -9.07 -3.63 1.20
C ARG A 89 -9.31 -2.32 1.94
N SER A 90 -8.57 -2.09 3.01
CA SER A 90 -8.61 -0.83 3.77
C SER A 90 -8.25 0.37 2.88
N TRP A 91 -7.21 0.25 2.05
CA TRP A 91 -6.82 1.31 1.12
C TRP A 91 -7.89 1.58 0.06
N LEU A 92 -8.47 0.55 -0.54
CA LEU A 92 -9.55 0.70 -1.54
C LEU A 92 -10.78 1.37 -0.95
N LEU A 93 -11.22 0.95 0.24
CA LEU A 93 -12.36 1.54 0.93
C LEU A 93 -12.08 3.00 1.31
N ASN A 94 -10.93 3.29 1.89
CA ASN A 94 -10.54 4.65 2.25
C ASN A 94 -10.45 5.56 1.03
N SER A 95 -9.86 5.08 -0.07
CA SER A 95 -9.76 5.84 -1.32
C SER A 95 -11.14 6.12 -1.92
N PHE A 96 -12.04 5.14 -1.89
CA PHE A 96 -13.42 5.33 -2.35
C PHE A 96 -14.19 6.28 -1.43
N SER A 97 -14.06 6.12 -0.12
CA SER A 97 -14.68 6.98 0.89
C SER A 97 -14.31 8.44 0.70
N ILE A 98 -13.01 8.70 0.48
CA ILE A 98 -12.51 10.05 0.22
C ILE A 98 -13.06 10.58 -1.10
N ASN A 99 -13.04 9.76 -2.16
CA ASN A 99 -13.60 10.15 -3.46
C ASN A 99 -15.11 10.43 -3.39
N SER A 100 -15.86 9.61 -2.63
CA SER A 100 -17.28 9.81 -2.38
C SER A 100 -17.55 11.16 -1.71
N LEU A 101 -16.83 11.46 -0.62
CA LEU A 101 -16.94 12.74 0.06
C LEU A 101 -16.61 13.94 -0.84
N LEU A 102 -15.61 13.79 -1.71
CA LEU A 102 -15.25 14.83 -2.69
C LEU A 102 -16.32 15.04 -3.76
N GLN A 103 -16.99 13.96 -4.19
CA GLN A 103 -18.10 14.05 -5.14
C GLN A 103 -19.34 14.70 -4.50
N GLU A 104 -19.66 14.35 -3.26
CA GLU A 104 -20.77 14.94 -2.48
C GLU A 104 -20.51 16.40 -2.13
N SER A 105 -19.23 16.78 -1.98
CA SER A 105 -18.81 18.12 -1.56
C SER A 105 -18.14 18.87 -2.71
N ARG A 106 -18.93 19.20 -3.76
CA ARG A 106 -18.41 19.96 -4.94
C ARG A 106 -17.64 21.23 -4.54
N ASN A 107 -18.01 21.86 -3.43
CA ASN A 107 -17.37 23.06 -2.89
C ASN A 107 -15.98 22.80 -2.27
N LEU A 108 -15.58 21.54 -2.08
CA LEU A 108 -14.27 21.16 -1.54
C LEU A 108 -13.24 20.79 -2.63
N ARG A 109 -13.66 20.78 -3.91
CA ARG A 109 -12.71 20.59 -5.02
C ARG A 109 -11.64 21.69 -4.98
N GLY A 110 -10.38 21.28 -4.95
CA GLY A 110 -9.24 22.22 -4.82
C GLY A 110 -8.87 22.57 -3.37
N ARG A 111 -9.63 22.13 -2.35
CA ARG A 111 -9.28 22.29 -0.93
C ARG A 111 -8.68 21.02 -0.31
N ILE A 112 -8.77 19.89 -1.01
CA ILE A 112 -8.18 18.60 -0.63
C ILE A 112 -7.25 18.21 -1.76
N LEU A 113 -5.97 18.08 -1.44
CA LEU A 113 -4.93 17.76 -2.41
C LEU A 113 -4.41 16.35 -2.12
N PHE A 114 -4.21 15.58 -3.18
CA PHE A 114 -3.58 14.26 -3.14
C PHE A 114 -2.24 14.33 -3.84
N GLU A 115 -1.28 13.58 -3.32
CA GLU A 115 -0.07 13.33 -4.09
C GLU A 115 -0.41 12.41 -5.28
N GLU A 116 0.06 12.79 -6.46
CA GLU A 116 -0.09 11.95 -7.65
C GLU A 116 0.74 10.67 -7.49
N VAL A 117 0.10 9.51 -7.66
CA VAL A 117 0.81 8.24 -7.80
C VAL A 117 1.45 8.24 -9.19
N SER A 118 2.77 8.21 -9.25
CA SER A 118 3.48 8.25 -10.53
C SER A 118 3.16 7.03 -11.39
N SER A 119 3.27 7.22 -12.70
CA SER A 119 3.06 6.24 -13.77
C SER A 119 3.66 4.86 -13.47
N GLY A 120 2.93 3.82 -13.78
CA GLY A 120 3.29 2.40 -13.56
C GLY A 120 2.04 1.54 -13.48
N ASP A 121 0.87 2.16 -13.46
CA ASP A 121 -0.44 1.52 -13.46
C ASP A 121 -0.77 0.83 -14.82
N ARG A 122 -0.15 1.31 -15.92
CA ARG A 122 -0.39 0.81 -17.28
C ARG A 122 -0.34 -0.71 -17.41
N PHE A 123 0.52 -1.39 -16.67
CA PHE A 123 0.72 -2.83 -16.76
C PHE A 123 0.18 -3.61 -15.55
N LEU A 124 -0.47 -2.94 -14.59
CA LEU A 124 -1.00 -3.58 -13.38
C LEU A 124 -1.94 -4.72 -13.72
N THR A 125 -2.92 -4.48 -14.60
CA THR A 125 -3.90 -5.49 -15.00
C THR A 125 -3.21 -6.71 -15.60
N THR A 126 -2.26 -6.52 -16.50
CA THR A 126 -1.50 -7.61 -17.14
C THR A 126 -0.74 -8.45 -16.10
N PHE A 127 -0.09 -7.81 -15.11
CA PHE A 127 0.60 -8.55 -14.05
C PHE A 127 -0.35 -9.25 -13.10
N ILE A 128 -1.48 -8.64 -12.73
CA ILE A 128 -2.51 -9.28 -11.89
C ILE A 128 -3.08 -10.52 -12.58
N GLU A 129 -3.40 -10.43 -13.87
CA GLU A 129 -3.88 -11.57 -14.66
C GLU A 129 -2.82 -12.67 -14.78
N ALA A 130 -1.57 -12.30 -15.07
CA ALA A 130 -0.47 -13.26 -15.15
C ALA A 130 -0.23 -13.99 -13.82
N MET A 131 -0.28 -13.27 -12.67
CA MET A 131 -0.16 -13.88 -11.34
C MET A 131 -1.35 -14.78 -11.02
N ARG A 132 -2.59 -14.36 -11.33
CA ARG A 132 -3.80 -15.17 -11.12
C ARG A 132 -3.71 -16.51 -11.87
N ASP A 133 -3.25 -16.45 -13.12
CA ASP A 133 -3.20 -17.61 -14.02
C ASP A 133 -1.84 -18.35 -13.94
N ASN A 134 -0.95 -17.94 -13.02
CA ASN A 134 0.42 -18.44 -12.86
C ASN A 134 1.20 -18.49 -14.17
N LYS A 135 1.05 -17.49 -15.01
CA LYS A 135 1.74 -17.36 -16.29
C LYS A 135 3.01 -16.54 -16.17
N ARG A 136 4.03 -16.95 -16.91
CA ARG A 136 5.24 -16.18 -17.08
C ARG A 136 4.99 -14.97 -17.98
N VAL A 137 5.81 -13.94 -17.79
CA VAL A 137 5.75 -12.72 -18.58
C VAL A 137 7.12 -12.41 -19.17
N LEU A 138 7.13 -11.88 -20.37
CA LEU A 138 8.31 -11.31 -21.02
C LEU A 138 8.22 -9.80 -20.86
N ILE A 139 9.17 -9.18 -20.15
CA ILE A 139 9.22 -7.73 -19.97
C ILE A 139 10.39 -7.11 -20.70
N THR A 140 10.20 -5.93 -21.27
CA THR A 140 11.28 -5.05 -21.72
C THR A 140 11.48 -3.94 -20.68
N HIS A 141 12.61 -3.95 -20.01
CA HIS A 141 12.90 -3.09 -18.86
C HIS A 141 14.23 -2.36 -19.03
N ARG A 142 14.28 -1.09 -18.64
CA ARG A 142 15.51 -0.27 -18.61
C ARG A 142 15.86 0.14 -17.19
N SER A 143 16.98 -0.38 -16.67
CA SER A 143 17.54 0.06 -15.40
C SER A 143 18.16 1.46 -15.53
N PHE A 144 18.11 2.28 -14.47
CA PHE A 144 18.82 3.57 -14.45
C PHE A 144 20.35 3.44 -14.56
N SER A 145 20.91 2.28 -14.20
CA SER A 145 22.35 2.01 -14.33
C SER A 145 22.78 1.46 -15.68
N ARG A 146 21.83 1.18 -16.59
CA ARG A 146 22.11 0.62 -17.92
C ARG A 146 21.54 1.51 -19.01
N GLN A 147 22.31 1.74 -20.08
CA GLN A 147 21.86 2.56 -21.21
C GLN A 147 20.83 1.81 -22.08
N ALA A 148 20.98 0.50 -22.25
CA ALA A 148 20.10 -0.31 -23.08
C ALA A 148 18.96 -0.96 -22.29
N ALA A 149 17.80 -1.05 -22.92
CA ALA A 149 16.69 -1.87 -22.44
C ALA A 149 17.02 -3.35 -22.63
N VAL A 150 16.59 -4.18 -21.68
CA VAL A 150 16.79 -5.63 -21.72
C VAL A 150 15.45 -6.32 -21.64
N THR A 151 15.26 -7.31 -22.52
CA THR A 151 14.07 -8.17 -22.47
C THR A 151 14.40 -9.41 -21.64
N THR A 152 13.53 -9.74 -20.69
CA THR A 152 13.76 -10.81 -19.72
C THR A 152 12.45 -11.53 -19.42
N GLU A 153 12.48 -12.86 -19.36
CA GLU A 153 11.35 -13.67 -18.92
C GLU A 153 11.32 -13.76 -17.40
N LEU A 154 10.14 -13.56 -16.83
CA LEU A 154 9.90 -13.49 -15.39
C LEU A 154 8.75 -14.41 -14.95
N GLU A 155 8.86 -14.93 -13.73
CA GLU A 155 7.76 -15.50 -12.95
C GLU A 155 7.26 -14.41 -11.98
N PRO A 156 6.14 -13.72 -12.26
CA PRO A 156 5.62 -12.64 -11.43
C PRO A 156 5.08 -13.19 -10.10
N LEU A 157 5.56 -12.67 -8.97
CA LEU A 157 5.25 -13.18 -7.64
C LEU A 157 4.32 -12.26 -6.85
N CYS A 158 4.63 -10.96 -6.77
CA CYS A 158 3.74 -9.98 -6.15
C CYS A 158 3.99 -8.56 -6.64
N LEU A 159 2.97 -7.71 -6.48
CA LEU A 159 3.03 -6.27 -6.70
C LEU A 159 3.11 -5.54 -5.36
N LYS A 160 3.96 -4.53 -5.28
CA LYS A 160 4.09 -3.66 -4.11
C LYS A 160 4.04 -2.20 -4.50
N LEU A 161 3.15 -1.44 -3.86
CA LEU A 161 3.18 0.02 -3.92
C LEU A 161 4.11 0.54 -2.82
N SER A 162 5.09 1.34 -3.20
CA SER A 162 6.01 1.98 -2.25
C SER A 162 6.41 3.36 -2.75
N ARG A 163 6.29 4.39 -1.90
CA ARG A 163 6.64 5.79 -2.23
C ARG A 163 6.08 6.21 -3.60
N GLN A 164 4.76 6.00 -3.79
CA GLN A 164 4.02 6.37 -5.00
C GLN A 164 4.43 5.63 -6.28
N ARG A 165 5.19 4.53 -6.18
CA ARG A 165 5.62 3.72 -7.33
C ARG A 165 5.22 2.27 -7.15
N TRP A 166 4.75 1.67 -8.23
CA TRP A 166 4.50 0.25 -8.30
C TRP A 166 5.77 -0.53 -8.61
N TYR A 167 5.95 -1.64 -7.91
CA TYR A 167 7.05 -2.57 -8.08
C TYR A 167 6.53 -3.98 -8.23
N LEU A 168 7.17 -4.75 -9.11
CA LEU A 168 6.97 -6.18 -9.29
C LEU A 168 8.12 -6.93 -8.63
N LEU A 169 7.81 -7.84 -7.72
CA LEU A 169 8.72 -8.89 -7.28
C LEU A 169 8.54 -10.08 -8.19
N ALA A 170 9.63 -10.59 -8.77
CA ALA A 170 9.59 -11.71 -9.69
C ALA A 170 10.88 -12.53 -9.63
N ASN A 171 10.80 -13.82 -9.99
CA ASN A 171 11.97 -14.62 -10.29
C ASN A 171 12.41 -14.31 -11.73
N ARG A 172 13.67 -13.94 -11.91
CA ARG A 172 14.26 -13.75 -13.21
C ARG A 172 14.76 -15.10 -13.76
N LEU A 173 14.40 -15.41 -14.99
CA LEU A 173 14.86 -16.62 -15.66
C LEU A 173 16.12 -16.37 -16.50
N PRO A 174 16.98 -17.39 -16.70
CA PRO A 174 16.83 -18.79 -16.24
C PRO A 174 17.27 -19.05 -14.78
N GLU A 175 17.99 -18.12 -14.15
CA GLU A 175 18.67 -18.33 -12.85
C GLU A 175 17.69 -18.46 -11.67
N ARG A 176 16.45 -18.02 -11.84
CA ARG A 176 15.42 -17.93 -10.78
C ARG A 176 15.84 -17.07 -9.59
N ASP A 177 16.68 -16.08 -9.82
CA ASP A 177 17.02 -15.10 -8.81
C ASP A 177 15.89 -14.09 -8.61
N MET A 178 15.52 -13.87 -7.36
CA MET A 178 14.44 -12.96 -6.99
C MET A 178 14.87 -11.51 -7.17
N ARG A 179 14.09 -10.75 -7.95
CA ARG A 179 14.37 -9.36 -8.30
C ARG A 179 13.14 -8.47 -8.16
N VAL A 180 13.39 -7.18 -7.89
CA VAL A 180 12.36 -6.15 -7.84
C VAL A 180 12.49 -5.23 -9.04
N TYR A 181 11.40 -5.06 -9.78
CA TYR A 181 11.30 -4.23 -10.98
C TYR A 181 10.33 -3.08 -10.75
N GLY A 182 10.77 -1.83 -10.97
CA GLY A 182 9.84 -0.69 -11.00
C GLY A 182 9.02 -0.70 -12.28
N LEU A 183 7.68 -0.64 -12.16
CA LEU A 183 6.78 -0.67 -13.31
C LEU A 183 6.95 0.55 -14.21
N ASP A 184 7.34 1.69 -13.65
CA ASP A 184 7.66 2.92 -14.36
C ASP A 184 8.83 2.79 -15.36
N ARG A 185 9.63 1.74 -15.22
CA ARG A 185 10.80 1.43 -16.07
C ARG A 185 10.57 0.29 -17.03
N ILE A 186 9.35 -0.24 -17.10
CA ILE A 186 8.94 -1.28 -18.04
C ILE A 186 8.30 -0.61 -19.25
N SER A 187 8.80 -0.88 -20.45
CA SER A 187 8.28 -0.35 -21.70
C SER A 187 7.30 -1.30 -22.40
N ASN A 188 7.47 -2.61 -22.20
CA ASN A 188 6.60 -3.64 -22.77
C ASN A 188 6.42 -4.82 -21.82
N VAL A 189 5.24 -5.44 -21.85
CA VAL A 189 4.91 -6.67 -21.13
C VAL A 189 4.10 -7.57 -22.04
N GLU A 190 4.52 -8.82 -22.17
CA GLU A 190 3.82 -9.86 -22.90
C GLU A 190 3.62 -11.08 -22.03
N THR A 191 2.38 -11.55 -21.87
CA THR A 191 2.09 -12.79 -21.16
C THR A 191 2.43 -13.97 -22.06
N THR A 192 3.25 -14.91 -21.55
CA THR A 192 3.63 -16.11 -22.31
C THR A 192 2.63 -17.24 -22.09
N GLN A 193 2.75 -18.32 -22.88
CA GLN A 193 1.95 -19.55 -22.66
C GLN A 193 2.55 -20.43 -21.54
N SER A 194 3.79 -20.17 -21.14
CA SER A 194 4.47 -20.92 -20.09
C SER A 194 3.90 -20.58 -18.71
N THR A 195 3.70 -21.60 -17.90
CA THR A 195 3.26 -21.46 -16.51
C THR A 195 4.41 -21.68 -15.53
N PHE A 196 4.21 -21.27 -14.30
CA PHE A 196 5.14 -21.55 -13.19
C PHE A 196 4.35 -21.99 -11.95
N ALA A 197 5.02 -22.60 -11.00
CA ALA A 197 4.44 -22.92 -9.70
C ALA A 197 4.86 -21.88 -8.68
N LEU A 198 3.89 -21.26 -8.01
CA LEU A 198 4.19 -20.39 -6.87
C LEU A 198 4.83 -21.24 -5.77
N PRO A 199 5.93 -20.79 -5.13
CA PRO A 199 6.54 -21.55 -4.03
C PRO A 199 5.52 -21.82 -2.91
N ARG A 200 5.49 -23.04 -2.38
CA ARG A 200 4.49 -23.49 -1.39
C ARG A 200 4.38 -22.59 -0.15
N TYR A 201 5.47 -21.95 0.24
CA TYR A 201 5.55 -21.05 1.41
C TYR A 201 5.87 -19.62 1.00
N PHE A 202 5.41 -19.19 -0.19
CA PHE A 202 5.60 -17.82 -0.62
C PHE A 202 4.78 -16.88 0.25
N ASP A 203 5.47 -15.96 0.91
CA ASP A 203 4.89 -14.92 1.75
C ASP A 203 5.53 -13.58 1.38
N ALA A 204 4.81 -12.77 0.63
CA ALA A 204 5.27 -11.45 0.19
C ALA A 204 5.50 -10.49 1.37
N GLU A 205 4.68 -10.57 2.42
CA GLU A 205 4.82 -9.72 3.60
C GLU A 205 6.09 -10.08 4.36
N ALA A 206 6.34 -11.37 4.58
CA ALA A 206 7.58 -11.83 5.23
C ALA A 206 8.83 -11.42 4.45
N ILE A 207 8.80 -11.48 3.10
CA ILE A 207 9.93 -11.08 2.24
C ILE A 207 10.28 -9.60 2.45
N PHE A 208 9.28 -8.73 2.49
CA PHE A 208 9.47 -7.28 2.63
C PHE A 208 9.47 -6.77 4.07
N SER A 209 9.07 -7.62 5.04
CA SER A 209 8.90 -7.21 6.44
C SER A 209 10.15 -6.60 7.07
N GLN A 210 11.33 -6.96 6.57
CA GLN A 210 12.61 -6.45 7.08
C GLN A 210 13.20 -5.31 6.23
N SER A 211 12.43 -4.78 5.28
CA SER A 211 12.89 -3.75 4.35
C SER A 211 12.13 -2.45 4.53
N VAL A 212 12.87 -1.35 4.63
CA VAL A 212 12.31 -0.02 4.48
C VAL A 212 12.31 0.32 2.98
N GLY A 213 11.16 0.10 2.31
CA GLY A 213 11.04 0.24 0.86
C GLY A 213 10.95 -1.09 0.13
N VAL A 214 11.71 -1.27 -0.95
CA VAL A 214 11.56 -2.41 -1.87
C VAL A 214 12.84 -3.22 -2.07
N MET A 215 13.98 -2.75 -1.59
CA MET A 215 15.26 -3.44 -1.77
C MET A 215 15.41 -4.58 -0.77
N LEU A 216 15.86 -5.75 -1.25
CA LEU A 216 15.95 -6.98 -0.46
C LEU A 216 17.37 -7.32 0.00
N ASN A 217 18.38 -6.54 -0.41
CA ASN A 217 19.78 -6.72 -0.01
C ASN A 217 20.29 -5.42 0.66
N PRO A 218 21.17 -5.51 1.65
CA PRO A 218 21.79 -6.68 2.27
C PRO A 218 20.86 -7.42 3.25
N ASN A 219 21.41 -8.41 3.98
CA ASN A 219 20.68 -9.11 5.05
C ASN A 219 20.28 -8.15 6.17
N PRO A 220 19.19 -8.45 6.90
CA PRO A 220 18.76 -7.62 8.03
C PRO A 220 19.75 -7.72 9.18
N GLU A 221 19.92 -6.61 9.88
CA GLU A 221 20.74 -6.52 11.08
C GLU A 221 20.19 -5.50 12.07
N LEU A 222 20.70 -5.51 13.28
CA LEU A 222 20.30 -4.58 14.33
C LEU A 222 20.96 -3.22 14.07
N VAL A 223 20.16 -2.21 13.82
CA VAL A 223 20.58 -0.82 13.68
C VAL A 223 20.19 -0.02 14.92
N SER A 224 21.10 0.77 15.47
CA SER A 224 20.84 1.71 16.57
C SER A 224 21.06 3.13 16.09
N LEU A 225 20.10 4.00 16.35
CA LEU A 225 20.12 5.40 16.00
C LEU A 225 19.93 6.27 17.24
N ARG A 226 20.74 7.31 17.38
CA ARG A 226 20.46 8.42 18.30
C ARG A 226 19.73 9.51 17.53
N VAL A 227 18.60 9.95 18.07
CA VAL A 227 17.73 10.94 17.43
C VAL A 227 17.53 12.12 18.36
N LYS A 228 17.63 13.35 17.83
CA LYS A 228 17.49 14.60 18.57
C LYS A 228 16.31 15.43 18.04
N GLY A 229 15.95 16.46 18.77
CA GLY A 229 14.95 17.44 18.35
C GLY A 229 13.56 16.84 18.17
N LEU A 230 12.77 17.46 17.30
CA LEU A 230 11.38 17.05 17.01
C LEU A 230 11.27 15.71 16.28
N ASP A 231 12.32 15.24 15.61
CA ASP A 231 12.32 13.97 14.89
C ASP A 231 12.07 12.78 15.82
N ARG A 232 12.37 12.90 17.11
CA ARG A 232 11.98 11.91 18.13
C ARG A 232 10.46 11.69 18.17
N ASP A 233 9.70 12.78 18.16
CA ASP A 233 8.25 12.75 18.25
C ASP A 233 7.63 12.27 16.93
N TYR A 234 8.18 12.71 15.81
CA TYR A 234 7.79 12.19 14.49
C TYR A 234 8.01 10.67 14.40
N LEU A 235 9.13 10.16 14.87
CA LEU A 235 9.41 8.71 14.87
C LEU A 235 8.49 7.91 15.81
N ARG A 236 8.01 8.50 16.90
CA ARG A 236 7.03 7.88 17.80
C ARG A 236 5.66 7.76 17.13
N THR A 237 5.23 8.81 16.40
CA THR A 237 3.92 8.87 15.75
C THR A 237 3.90 8.16 14.40
N LEU A 238 5.02 8.17 13.67
CA LEU A 238 5.18 7.51 12.37
C LEU A 238 6.51 6.75 12.34
N PRO A 239 6.56 5.52 12.86
CA PRO A 239 7.75 4.70 12.85
C PRO A 239 8.29 4.45 11.44
N VAL A 240 9.62 4.50 11.26
CA VAL A 240 10.26 4.17 9.97
C VAL A 240 10.03 2.71 9.58
N HIS A 241 9.93 1.85 10.60
CA HIS A 241 9.73 0.42 10.43
C HIS A 241 9.02 -0.18 11.66
N HIS A 242 8.21 -1.22 11.46
CA HIS A 242 7.46 -1.87 12.54
C HIS A 242 8.33 -2.44 13.68
N SER A 243 9.60 -2.79 13.37
CA SER A 243 10.55 -3.26 14.39
C SER A 243 11.14 -2.14 15.24
N GLN A 244 10.73 -0.87 15.05
CA GLN A 244 11.23 0.26 15.82
C GLN A 244 10.94 0.08 17.32
N LYS A 245 11.98 0.26 18.14
CA LYS A 245 11.85 0.30 19.59
C LYS A 245 12.66 1.47 20.14
N GLU A 246 12.05 2.30 20.98
CA GLU A 246 12.77 3.30 21.76
C GLU A 246 13.36 2.62 23.00
N VAL A 247 14.68 2.54 23.08
CA VAL A 247 15.41 1.81 24.13
C VAL A 247 16.03 2.72 25.18
N GLU A 248 16.20 4.01 24.86
CA GLU A 248 16.70 5.03 25.75
C GLU A 248 16.01 6.36 25.46
N ARG A 249 15.70 7.11 26.50
CA ARG A 249 15.05 8.41 26.40
C ARG A 249 15.67 9.37 27.41
N THR A 250 16.15 10.51 26.90
CA THR A 250 16.60 11.65 27.70
C THR A 250 15.90 12.93 27.25
N ASP A 251 16.13 14.04 27.93
CA ASP A 251 15.56 15.32 27.51
C ASP A 251 16.15 15.80 26.17
N GLU A 252 17.40 15.45 25.87
CA GLU A 252 18.10 15.91 24.67
C GLU A 252 17.96 14.94 23.47
N ALA A 253 17.91 13.63 23.74
CA ALA A 253 17.95 12.61 22.69
C ALA A 253 17.20 11.34 23.09
N SER A 254 16.83 10.53 22.09
CA SER A 254 16.36 9.17 22.27
C SER A 254 17.18 8.21 21.43
N VAL A 255 17.32 6.97 21.89
CA VAL A 255 17.93 5.90 21.11
C VAL A 255 16.84 4.95 20.63
N PHE A 256 16.76 4.80 19.32
CA PHE A 256 15.87 3.86 18.66
C PHE A 256 16.66 2.70 18.08
N THR A 257 16.11 1.50 18.18
CA THR A 257 16.66 0.29 17.54
C THR A 257 15.70 -0.25 16.49
N TYR A 258 16.29 -0.85 15.45
CA TYR A 258 15.58 -1.43 14.32
C TYR A 258 16.23 -2.75 13.94
N TYR A 259 15.43 -3.75 13.58
CA TYR A 259 15.92 -4.94 12.89
C TYR A 259 15.48 -4.86 11.44
N VAL A 260 16.36 -4.36 10.58
CA VAL A 260 16.06 -4.02 9.19
C VAL A 260 17.23 -4.34 8.26
N ARG A 261 16.93 -4.45 6.98
CA ARG A 261 17.94 -4.43 5.90
C ARG A 261 18.41 -2.99 5.70
N PRO A 262 19.68 -2.66 5.99
CA PRO A 262 20.19 -1.29 5.81
C PRO A 262 20.46 -1.00 4.33
N THR A 263 19.39 -1.01 3.55
CA THR A 263 19.37 -0.79 2.10
C THR A 263 19.60 0.67 1.75
N TYR A 264 19.75 0.96 0.46
CA TYR A 264 19.77 2.32 -0.05
C TYR A 264 18.54 3.13 0.39
N ASP A 265 17.34 2.53 0.33
CA ASP A 265 16.09 3.18 0.76
C ASP A 265 16.13 3.59 2.24
N PHE A 266 16.71 2.74 3.11
CA PHE A 266 16.89 3.03 4.52
C PHE A 266 17.93 4.15 4.72
N ILE A 267 19.08 4.07 4.03
CA ILE A 267 20.12 5.11 4.07
C ILE A 267 19.55 6.47 3.65
N GLN A 268 18.79 6.53 2.55
CA GLN A 268 18.14 7.77 2.10
C GLN A 268 17.17 8.32 3.16
N LYS A 269 16.42 7.42 3.83
CA LYS A 269 15.53 7.83 4.93
C LYS A 269 16.32 8.42 6.11
N LEU A 270 17.46 7.84 6.48
CA LEU A 270 18.31 8.38 7.53
C LEU A 270 18.88 9.76 7.17
N LEU A 271 19.34 9.93 5.95
CA LEU A 271 19.87 11.21 5.47
C LEU A 271 18.79 12.32 5.43
N SER A 272 17.51 11.96 5.27
CA SER A 272 16.43 12.94 5.27
C SER A 272 16.18 13.60 6.63
N PHE A 273 16.69 13.05 7.72
CA PHE A 273 16.65 13.66 9.06
C PHE A 273 17.78 14.68 9.31
N GLY A 274 18.69 14.85 8.35
CA GLY A 274 19.79 15.81 8.47
C GLY A 274 20.69 15.53 9.68
N ALA A 275 20.96 16.58 10.46
CA ALA A 275 21.84 16.51 11.64
C ALA A 275 21.18 15.91 12.89
N ASN A 276 19.90 15.62 12.85
CA ASN A 276 19.15 15.13 14.02
C ASN A 276 19.28 13.61 14.23
N VAL A 277 19.84 12.86 13.28
CA VAL A 277 20.01 11.42 13.37
C VAL A 277 21.48 11.03 13.28
N GLU A 278 21.94 10.26 14.25
CA GLU A 278 23.25 9.65 14.29
C GLU A 278 23.16 8.13 14.32
N VAL A 279 23.85 7.45 13.40
CA VAL A 279 23.98 6.00 13.43
C VAL A 279 24.99 5.60 14.49
N LEU A 280 24.55 4.85 15.53
CA LEU A 280 25.41 4.32 16.55
C LEU A 280 25.97 2.95 16.15
N LYS A 281 25.12 2.10 15.58
CA LYS A 281 25.45 0.73 15.11
C LYS A 281 24.62 0.41 13.85
N PRO A 282 25.12 -0.44 12.96
CA PRO A 282 26.46 -1.03 12.93
C PRO A 282 27.53 -0.02 12.48
N GLN A 283 28.80 -0.31 12.78
CA GLN A 283 29.91 0.60 12.46
C GLN A 283 30.08 0.86 10.96
N TRP A 284 29.88 -0.15 10.12
CA TRP A 284 29.98 0.02 8.67
C TRP A 284 28.93 1.00 8.13
N LEU A 285 27.67 0.94 8.64
CA LEU A 285 26.61 1.86 8.24
C LEU A 285 26.96 3.29 8.69
N ARG A 286 27.47 3.44 9.92
CA ARG A 286 27.95 4.74 10.41
C ARG A 286 29.04 5.32 9.49
N GLN A 287 30.02 4.50 9.08
CA GLN A 287 31.06 4.93 8.15
C GLN A 287 30.49 5.28 6.77
N ARG A 288 29.53 4.50 6.27
CA ARG A 288 28.86 4.79 4.99
C ARG A 288 28.15 6.13 5.01
N ILE A 289 27.37 6.41 6.07
CA ILE A 289 26.70 7.72 6.26
C ILE A 289 27.73 8.85 6.35
N LYS A 290 28.81 8.68 7.13
CA LYS A 290 29.88 9.66 7.23
C LYS A 290 30.51 9.98 5.87
N SER A 291 30.77 8.97 5.04
CA SER A 291 31.31 9.16 3.68
C SER A 291 30.36 9.99 2.81
N ILE A 292 29.06 9.64 2.80
CA ILE A 292 28.06 10.37 2.02
C ILE A 292 27.97 11.84 2.46
N ILE A 293 27.95 12.09 3.78
CA ILE A 293 27.88 13.46 4.32
C ILE A 293 29.16 14.25 3.93
N ALA A 294 30.33 13.62 4.00
CA ALA A 294 31.59 14.28 3.60
C ALA A 294 31.62 14.59 2.10
N GLU A 295 31.15 13.68 1.26
CA GLU A 295 31.01 13.90 -0.18
C GLU A 295 30.00 15.04 -0.46
N THR A 296 28.84 15.01 0.22
CA THR A 296 27.84 16.07 0.11
C THR A 296 28.42 17.43 0.56
N GLY A 297 29.11 17.46 1.69
CA GLY A 297 29.73 18.69 2.21
C GLY A 297 30.69 19.34 1.23
N ARG A 298 31.46 18.53 0.46
CA ARG A 298 32.36 19.07 -0.57
C ARG A 298 31.64 19.79 -1.71
N LEU A 299 30.39 19.44 -2.00
CA LEU A 299 29.59 20.13 -3.03
C LEU A 299 29.15 21.54 -2.60
N TYR A 300 29.22 21.84 -1.30
CA TYR A 300 28.86 23.14 -0.70
C TYR A 300 30.08 23.86 -0.09
N ALA A 301 31.28 23.32 -0.27
CA ALA A 301 32.50 24.03 0.07
C ALA A 301 32.89 24.95 -1.11
N ASP A 302 32.87 26.27 -0.86
CA ASP A 302 33.32 27.28 -1.81
C ASP A 302 34.85 27.18 -2.05
#